data_c0aef3e09cd49f29be84b7e60fee38b7
#
_entry.id   c0aef3e09cd49f29be84b7e60fee38b7
#
_cell.length_a   1.000
_cell.length_b   1.000
_cell.length_c   1.000
_cell.angle_alpha   90.00
_cell.angle_beta   90.00
_cell.angle_gamma   90.00
#
_symmetry.space_group_name_H-M   'P 1'
#
loop_
_entity.id
_entity.type
_entity.pdbx_description
1 polymer ?
#
loop_
_entity_poly.entity_id
_entity_poly.type
_entity_poly.pdbx_seq_one_letter_code
_entity_poly.pdbx_strand_id
1 'polypeptide(L)'
;MPLRILVVEDHAPFRHLTCAALHGRAEFQTLEAADGLEAVRKAEELQPDLILLDINLPKMNGFEVAKQIRTLAPHARLLFMSQESSSDFVREALRLGAHGYIQKVSVATDLRPAIDAALAGRRFVSRSLAFTGPTDAPAPRRHEILFCPDGAAVVDGFARCLAVALNAADAAIVLVTESHRTHLVQELRAQGVDIDGAIERGACLLFDADVAPDPVRLFEAIDGARAAAAKAGKAHPRVAFCGERAGRLWAAGRTAEAVQLEQLCGELSDDVDILCAYPVPYSNDDQALASICAEHTAVSAAGRQP
;
A
#
# COMPACT_ATOMS: atom_id res chain seq x y z
N MET A 1 1.06 32.55 2.42
CA MET A 1 -0.22 31.82 2.57
C MET A 1 0.12 30.34 2.50
N PRO A 2 -0.58 29.45 3.25
CA PRO A 2 -0.36 28.03 3.12
C PRO A 2 -0.75 27.55 1.72
N LEU A 3 -0.02 26.56 1.20
CA LEU A 3 -0.32 25.89 -0.07
C LEU A 3 -1.60 25.06 0.09
N ARG A 4 -2.57 25.30 -0.76
CA ARG A 4 -3.85 24.58 -0.77
C ARG A 4 -3.74 23.31 -1.61
N ILE A 5 -3.91 22.15 -0.96
CA ILE A 5 -3.84 20.84 -1.59
C ILE A 5 -5.21 20.20 -1.54
N LEU A 6 -5.83 19.94 -2.69
CA LEU A 6 -7.08 19.21 -2.81
C LEU A 6 -6.77 17.71 -2.99
N VAL A 7 -7.22 16.91 -2.04
CA VAL A 7 -7.12 15.44 -2.06
C VAL A 7 -8.45 14.88 -2.56
N VAL A 8 -8.43 14.22 -3.70
CA VAL A 8 -9.61 13.64 -4.36
C VAL A 8 -9.49 12.12 -4.34
N GLU A 9 -10.31 11.48 -3.51
CA GLU A 9 -10.24 10.05 -3.23
C GLU A 9 -11.61 9.60 -2.68
N ASP A 10 -12.21 8.57 -3.26
CA ASP A 10 -13.51 8.08 -2.79
C ASP A 10 -13.39 7.17 -1.56
N HIS A 11 -12.29 6.43 -1.46
CA HIS A 11 -12.02 5.57 -0.33
C HIS A 11 -11.60 6.40 0.90
N ALA A 12 -12.56 6.65 1.81
CA ALA A 12 -12.37 7.51 2.97
C ALA A 12 -11.11 7.19 3.81
N PRO A 13 -10.78 5.91 4.10
CA PRO A 13 -9.55 5.55 4.77
C PRO A 13 -8.28 6.05 4.08
N PHE A 14 -8.16 5.83 2.78
CA PHE A 14 -6.98 6.25 2.04
C PHE A 14 -6.91 7.78 1.89
N ARG A 15 -8.07 8.45 1.74
CA ARG A 15 -8.16 9.91 1.72
C ARG A 15 -7.65 10.49 3.03
N HIS A 16 -8.13 9.96 4.16
CA HIS A 16 -7.72 10.39 5.49
C HIS A 16 -6.22 10.19 5.72
N LEU A 17 -5.69 9.02 5.35
CA LEU A 17 -4.26 8.73 5.39
C LEU A 17 -3.44 9.76 4.60
N THR A 18 -3.85 10.05 3.37
CA THR A 18 -3.17 11.04 2.51
C THR A 18 -3.20 12.42 3.16
N CYS A 19 -4.34 12.84 3.72
CA CYS A 19 -4.44 14.09 4.46
C CYS A 19 -3.55 14.10 5.71
N ALA A 20 -3.52 13.01 6.49
CA ALA A 20 -2.66 12.89 7.66
C ALA A 20 -1.17 13.00 7.31
N ALA A 21 -0.73 12.39 6.21
CA ALA A 21 0.64 12.50 5.71
C ALA A 21 1.03 13.95 5.30
N LEU A 22 0.03 14.79 5.00
CA LEU A 22 0.22 16.21 4.66
C LEU A 22 0.16 17.12 5.89
N HIS A 23 -0.58 16.76 6.96
CA HIS A 23 -0.80 17.61 8.14
C HIS A 23 0.46 17.91 8.96
N GLY A 24 1.53 17.16 8.83
CA GLY A 24 2.80 17.39 9.53
C GLY A 24 3.52 18.70 9.14
N ARG A 25 2.94 19.51 8.22
CA ARG A 25 3.52 20.76 7.71
C ARG A 25 2.55 21.93 7.85
N ALA A 26 2.92 22.92 8.62
CA ALA A 26 2.19 24.17 8.77
C ALA A 26 2.02 24.97 7.45
N GLU A 27 2.76 24.61 6.42
CA GLU A 27 2.74 25.22 5.09
C GLU A 27 1.63 24.67 4.18
N PHE A 28 0.97 23.54 4.55
CA PHE A 28 -0.10 22.94 3.74
C PHE A 28 -1.47 23.14 4.38
N GLN A 29 -2.45 23.48 3.55
CA GLN A 29 -3.86 23.46 3.87
C GLN A 29 -4.51 22.36 3.02
N THR A 30 -4.99 21.30 3.64
CA THR A 30 -5.66 20.20 2.96
C THR A 30 -7.14 20.48 2.75
N LEU A 31 -7.63 20.14 1.58
CA LEU A 31 -9.02 20.18 1.16
C LEU A 31 -9.37 18.80 0.63
N GLU A 32 -10.58 18.31 0.85
CA GLU A 32 -10.97 16.95 0.49
C GLU A 32 -12.12 16.93 -0.50
N ALA A 33 -12.17 15.93 -1.39
CA ALA A 33 -13.32 15.59 -2.21
C ALA A 33 -13.45 14.07 -2.30
N ALA A 34 -14.68 13.56 -2.21
CA ALA A 34 -14.97 12.14 -2.20
C ALA A 34 -15.44 11.58 -3.55
N ASP A 35 -15.64 12.43 -4.55
CA ASP A 35 -16.03 12.02 -5.91
C ASP A 35 -15.60 13.06 -6.95
N GLY A 36 -15.68 12.67 -8.22
CA GLY A 36 -15.23 13.51 -9.32
C GLY A 36 -16.02 14.82 -9.50
N LEU A 37 -17.32 14.83 -9.25
CA LEU A 37 -18.15 16.03 -9.35
C LEU A 37 -17.82 17.03 -8.24
N GLU A 38 -17.64 16.56 -7.03
CA GLU A 38 -17.21 17.37 -5.90
C GLU A 38 -15.81 17.95 -6.14
N ALA A 39 -14.91 17.15 -6.72
CA ALA A 39 -13.55 17.59 -7.08
C ALA A 39 -13.56 18.76 -8.05
N VAL A 40 -14.34 18.66 -9.13
CA VAL A 40 -14.46 19.74 -10.13
C VAL A 40 -14.99 21.02 -9.49
N ARG A 41 -16.10 20.93 -8.75
CA ARG A 41 -16.69 22.08 -8.05
C ARG A 41 -15.70 22.75 -7.08
N LYS A 42 -15.03 21.95 -6.24
CA LYS A 42 -14.05 22.48 -5.28
C LYS A 42 -12.81 23.07 -5.97
N ALA A 43 -12.36 22.48 -7.06
CA ALA A 43 -11.24 23.03 -7.83
C ALA A 43 -11.59 24.43 -8.40
N GLU A 44 -12.79 24.60 -8.93
CA GLU A 44 -13.27 25.89 -9.44
C GLU A 44 -13.43 26.93 -8.32
N GLU A 45 -14.11 26.58 -7.22
CA GLU A 45 -14.39 27.48 -6.11
C GLU A 45 -13.14 27.87 -5.31
N LEU A 46 -12.28 26.90 -5.05
CA LEU A 46 -11.19 27.03 -4.07
C LEU A 46 -9.82 27.30 -4.74
N GLN A 47 -9.69 27.12 -6.05
CA GLN A 47 -8.44 27.35 -6.80
C GLN A 47 -7.22 26.78 -6.08
N PRO A 48 -7.12 25.44 -5.88
CA PRO A 48 -6.01 24.84 -5.15
C PRO A 48 -4.70 24.99 -5.92
N ASP A 49 -3.58 25.01 -5.18
CA ASP A 49 -2.25 25.07 -5.78
C ASP A 49 -1.81 23.71 -6.32
N LEU A 50 -2.30 22.62 -5.69
CA LEU A 50 -2.01 21.24 -6.08
C LEU A 50 -3.25 20.36 -5.86
N ILE A 51 -3.43 19.39 -6.74
CA ILE A 51 -4.50 18.40 -6.66
C ILE A 51 -3.89 17.02 -6.72
N LEU A 52 -4.19 16.21 -5.70
CA LEU A 52 -3.92 14.78 -5.66
C LEU A 52 -5.20 14.06 -6.09
N LEU A 53 -5.16 13.35 -7.22
CA LEU A 53 -6.35 12.87 -7.89
C LEU A 53 -6.30 11.36 -8.12
N ASP A 54 -7.24 10.64 -7.52
CA ASP A 54 -7.46 9.24 -7.88
C ASP A 54 -8.06 9.13 -9.29
N ILE A 55 -7.75 8.02 -9.96
CA ILE A 55 -8.32 7.69 -11.28
C ILE A 55 -9.69 7.05 -11.12
N ASN A 56 -9.84 6.12 -10.17
CA ASN A 56 -11.04 5.31 -10.00
C ASN A 56 -12.07 5.98 -9.07
N LEU A 57 -12.62 7.10 -9.51
CA LEU A 57 -13.63 7.84 -8.76
C LEU A 57 -15.04 7.50 -9.21
N PRO A 58 -16.03 7.50 -8.30
CA PRO A 58 -17.43 7.41 -8.65
C PRO A 58 -17.92 8.68 -9.34
N LYS A 59 -19.00 8.57 -10.09
CA LYS A 59 -19.71 9.62 -10.86
C LYS A 59 -18.93 10.18 -12.04
N MET A 60 -17.62 10.39 -11.92
CA MET A 60 -16.75 10.88 -12.98
C MET A 60 -15.33 10.43 -12.73
N ASN A 61 -14.72 9.68 -13.64
CA ASN A 61 -13.37 9.16 -13.45
C ASN A 61 -12.31 10.27 -13.43
N GLY A 62 -11.15 9.98 -12.82
CA GLY A 62 -10.11 10.97 -12.61
C GLY A 62 -9.55 11.60 -13.88
N PHE A 63 -9.55 10.93 -15.03
CA PHE A 63 -9.12 11.52 -16.29
C PHE A 63 -10.13 12.56 -16.82
N GLU A 64 -11.42 12.31 -16.62
CA GLU A 64 -12.46 13.29 -16.98
C GLU A 64 -12.42 14.49 -16.05
N VAL A 65 -12.22 14.26 -14.75
CA VAL A 65 -11.98 15.31 -13.74
C VAL A 65 -10.78 16.16 -14.14
N ALA A 66 -9.65 15.54 -14.49
CA ALA A 66 -8.44 16.23 -14.91
C ALA A 66 -8.67 17.16 -16.12
N LYS A 67 -9.43 16.71 -17.13
CA LYS A 67 -9.78 17.52 -18.30
C LYS A 67 -10.54 18.79 -17.92
N GLN A 68 -11.51 18.67 -17.01
CA GLN A 68 -12.30 19.83 -16.56
C GLN A 68 -11.46 20.77 -15.68
N ILE A 69 -10.67 20.22 -14.75
CA ILE A 69 -9.80 21.01 -13.87
C ILE A 69 -8.78 21.84 -14.67
N ARG A 70 -8.25 21.31 -15.76
CA ARG A 70 -7.31 22.04 -16.63
C ARG A 70 -7.90 23.35 -17.18
N THR A 71 -9.22 23.42 -17.32
CA THR A 71 -9.93 24.63 -17.77
C THR A 71 -10.32 25.52 -16.60
N LEU A 72 -10.79 24.93 -15.49
CA LEU A 72 -11.37 25.64 -14.35
C LEU A 72 -10.33 26.14 -13.35
N ALA A 73 -9.24 25.39 -13.17
CA ALA A 73 -8.12 25.71 -12.28
C ALA A 73 -6.77 25.50 -13.01
N PRO A 74 -6.44 26.27 -14.05
CA PRO A 74 -5.30 26.02 -14.93
C PRO A 74 -3.94 26.14 -14.24
N HIS A 75 -3.88 26.83 -13.10
CA HIS A 75 -2.66 26.99 -12.32
C HIS A 75 -2.39 25.82 -11.36
N ALA A 76 -3.40 24.99 -11.08
CA ALA A 76 -3.27 23.86 -10.19
C ALA A 76 -2.28 22.84 -10.75
N ARG A 77 -1.34 22.41 -9.91
CA ARG A 77 -0.49 21.26 -10.21
C ARG A 77 -1.31 19.99 -10.02
N LEU A 78 -1.20 19.05 -10.96
CA LEU A 78 -1.97 17.81 -10.92
C LEU A 78 -1.03 16.62 -10.75
N LEU A 79 -1.27 15.83 -9.72
CA LEU A 79 -0.63 14.53 -9.46
C LEU A 79 -1.71 13.46 -9.41
N PHE A 80 -1.60 12.44 -10.25
CA PHE A 80 -2.46 11.26 -10.13
C PHE A 80 -1.95 10.33 -9.03
N MET A 81 -2.88 9.72 -8.30
CA MET A 81 -2.63 8.61 -7.38
C MET A 81 -3.51 7.44 -7.81
N SER A 82 -2.93 6.27 -8.08
CA SER A 82 -3.72 5.14 -8.55
C SER A 82 -3.12 3.80 -8.13
N GLN A 83 -3.96 2.77 -8.03
CA GLN A 83 -3.52 1.38 -7.91
C GLN A 83 -3.02 0.82 -9.26
N GLU A 84 -3.40 1.44 -10.37
CA GLU A 84 -3.03 1.01 -11.70
C GLU A 84 -1.53 1.17 -11.94
N SER A 85 -0.89 0.09 -12.37
CA SER A 85 0.54 0.04 -12.66
C SER A 85 0.87 0.03 -14.16
N SER A 86 -0.16 0.02 -15.02
CA SER A 86 0.04 -0.01 -16.47
C SER A 86 0.68 1.28 -16.99
N SER A 87 1.65 1.14 -17.88
CA SER A 87 2.30 2.26 -18.56
C SER A 87 1.32 3.12 -19.38
N ASP A 88 0.17 2.55 -19.77
CA ASP A 88 -0.85 3.27 -20.54
C ASP A 88 -1.55 4.33 -19.68
N PHE A 89 -1.86 4.01 -18.42
CA PHE A 89 -2.43 4.97 -17.46
C PHE A 89 -1.46 6.11 -17.16
N VAL A 90 -0.17 5.79 -16.97
CA VAL A 90 0.88 6.81 -16.75
C VAL A 90 0.98 7.73 -17.96
N ARG A 91 1.00 7.16 -19.18
CA ARG A 91 1.11 7.90 -20.43
C ARG A 91 -0.09 8.83 -20.63
N GLU A 92 -1.32 8.34 -20.37
CA GLU A 92 -2.53 9.14 -20.49
C GLU A 92 -2.56 10.29 -19.46
N ALA A 93 -2.18 10.03 -18.20
CA ALA A 93 -2.06 11.06 -17.18
C ALA A 93 -1.10 12.18 -17.61
N LEU A 94 0.09 11.82 -18.09
CA LEU A 94 1.09 12.77 -18.55
C LEU A 94 0.66 13.53 -19.83
N ARG A 95 -0.11 12.88 -20.73
CA ARG A 95 -0.70 13.50 -21.92
C ARG A 95 -1.73 14.56 -21.55
N LEU A 96 -2.49 14.35 -20.49
CA LEU A 96 -3.43 15.32 -19.92
C LEU A 96 -2.73 16.47 -19.17
N GLY A 97 -1.40 16.48 -19.14
CA GLY A 97 -0.61 17.54 -18.54
C GLY A 97 -0.42 17.39 -17.04
N ALA A 98 -0.56 16.18 -16.49
CA ALA A 98 -0.20 15.93 -15.11
C ALA A 98 1.29 16.19 -14.84
N HIS A 99 1.57 16.67 -13.64
CA HIS A 99 2.92 16.88 -13.13
C HIS A 99 3.53 15.60 -12.59
N GLY A 100 2.71 14.55 -12.39
CA GLY A 100 3.23 13.25 -12.02
C GLY A 100 2.15 12.20 -11.81
N TYR A 101 2.65 11.00 -11.52
CA TYR A 101 1.85 9.82 -11.26
C TYR A 101 2.47 9.06 -10.09
N ILE A 102 1.68 8.87 -9.04
CA ILE A 102 2.06 8.15 -7.83
C ILE A 102 1.28 6.85 -7.81
N GLN A 103 1.98 5.73 -7.66
CA GLN A 103 1.31 4.47 -7.38
C GLN A 103 0.86 4.45 -5.91
N LYS A 104 -0.41 4.13 -5.62
CA LYS A 104 -0.97 4.18 -4.25
C LYS A 104 -0.17 3.33 -3.27
N VAL A 105 0.39 2.20 -3.71
CA VAL A 105 1.27 1.36 -2.89
C VAL A 105 2.57 2.06 -2.44
N SER A 106 3.00 3.09 -3.15
CA SER A 106 4.22 3.85 -2.85
C SER A 106 3.93 5.24 -2.25
N VAL A 107 2.68 5.53 -1.88
CA VAL A 107 2.28 6.88 -1.43
C VAL A 107 3.10 7.36 -0.23
N ALA A 108 3.41 6.46 0.71
CA ALA A 108 4.18 6.81 1.91
C ALA A 108 5.58 7.36 1.59
N THR A 109 6.23 6.83 0.56
CA THR A 109 7.59 7.22 0.14
C THR A 109 7.59 8.28 -0.95
N ASP A 110 6.61 8.23 -1.85
CA ASP A 110 6.61 8.98 -3.11
C ASP A 110 5.80 10.28 -3.04
N LEU A 111 4.83 10.39 -2.11
CA LEU A 111 3.94 11.55 -2.01
C LEU A 111 4.74 12.85 -1.85
N ARG A 112 5.65 12.87 -0.91
CA ARG A 112 6.47 14.05 -0.61
C ARG A 112 7.40 14.44 -1.76
N PRO A 113 8.24 13.53 -2.31
CA PRO A 113 9.07 13.83 -3.47
C PRO A 113 8.25 14.26 -4.69
N ALA A 114 7.05 13.70 -4.88
CA ALA A 114 6.17 14.05 -5.99
C ALA A 114 5.62 15.48 -5.85
N ILE A 115 5.18 15.86 -4.65
CA ILE A 115 4.72 17.23 -4.35
C ILE A 115 5.86 18.23 -4.59
N ASP A 116 7.04 17.99 -4.03
CA ASP A 116 8.21 18.85 -4.18
C ASP A 116 8.62 18.99 -5.65
N ALA A 117 8.55 17.90 -6.42
CA ALA A 117 8.83 17.93 -7.85
C ALA A 117 7.77 18.73 -8.63
N ALA A 118 6.48 18.50 -8.36
CA ALA A 118 5.38 19.18 -9.02
C ALA A 118 5.41 20.69 -8.75
N LEU A 119 5.64 21.10 -7.50
CA LEU A 119 5.77 22.52 -7.12
C LEU A 119 6.98 23.19 -7.79
N ALA A 120 8.06 22.45 -8.00
CA ALA A 120 9.24 22.91 -8.75
C ALA A 120 9.04 22.85 -10.29
N GLY A 121 7.85 22.53 -10.79
CA GLY A 121 7.57 22.40 -12.23
C GLY A 121 8.21 21.17 -12.89
N ARG A 122 8.72 20.23 -12.10
CA ARG A 122 9.32 18.96 -12.57
C ARG A 122 8.27 17.86 -12.60
N ARG A 123 8.48 16.86 -13.45
CA ARG A 123 7.63 15.67 -13.49
C ARG A 123 8.14 14.62 -12.50
N PHE A 124 7.19 13.87 -11.91
CA PHE A 124 7.44 12.75 -11.03
C PHE A 124 6.64 11.52 -11.49
N VAL A 125 7.28 10.36 -11.52
CA VAL A 125 6.60 9.06 -11.70
C VAL A 125 7.19 8.11 -10.68
N SER A 126 6.32 7.40 -9.96
CA SER A 126 6.75 6.39 -8.98
C SER A 126 7.75 5.42 -9.59
N ARG A 127 8.82 5.15 -8.87
CA ARG A 127 9.90 4.27 -9.35
C ARG A 127 9.40 2.85 -9.66
N SER A 128 8.38 2.39 -8.95
CA SER A 128 7.72 1.11 -9.22
C SER A 128 7.12 1.00 -10.64
N LEU A 129 6.87 2.14 -11.30
CA LEU A 129 6.34 2.22 -12.66
C LEU A 129 7.42 2.47 -13.74
N ALA A 130 8.61 2.87 -13.32
CA ALA A 130 9.73 3.19 -14.23
C ALA A 130 10.50 1.95 -14.70
N PHE A 131 10.12 0.75 -14.25
CA PHE A 131 10.91 -0.46 -14.44
C PHE A 131 10.27 -1.45 -15.40
N THR A 132 10.56 -1.27 -16.70
CA THR A 132 10.43 -2.32 -17.71
C THR A 132 11.80 -2.56 -18.35
N GLY A 133 12.74 -3.08 -17.55
CA GLY A 133 14.05 -3.54 -18.06
C GLY A 133 14.72 -4.46 -17.01
N PRO A 134 15.44 -5.50 -17.44
CA PRO A 134 16.10 -6.40 -16.51
C PRO A 134 17.29 -5.68 -15.84
N THR A 135 17.23 -5.47 -14.54
CA THR A 135 18.40 -5.10 -13.75
C THR A 135 18.59 -6.10 -12.63
N ASP A 136 19.82 -6.65 -12.56
CA ASP A 136 20.30 -7.55 -11.50
C ASP A 136 20.45 -6.90 -10.12
N ALA A 137 19.83 -5.76 -9.86
CA ALA A 137 19.79 -5.16 -8.52
C ALA A 137 18.65 -5.80 -7.70
N PRO A 138 18.89 -6.20 -6.46
CA PRO A 138 17.83 -6.73 -5.59
C PRO A 138 16.71 -5.70 -5.47
N ALA A 139 15.46 -6.14 -5.65
CA ALA A 139 14.29 -5.29 -5.50
C ALA A 139 14.30 -4.65 -4.09
N PRO A 140 13.97 -3.35 -3.95
CA PRO A 140 13.92 -2.72 -2.65
C PRO A 140 12.90 -3.44 -1.77
N ARG A 141 13.20 -3.53 -0.47
CA ARG A 141 12.31 -4.06 0.55
C ARG A 141 10.94 -3.40 0.46
N ARG A 142 9.89 -4.19 0.65
CA ARG A 142 8.51 -3.72 0.76
C ARG A 142 8.03 -3.93 2.19
N HIS A 143 7.47 -2.89 2.78
CA HIS A 143 6.72 -2.97 4.02
C HIS A 143 5.41 -2.24 3.78
N GLU A 144 4.33 -2.98 3.57
CA GLU A 144 3.06 -2.47 3.05
C GLU A 144 1.93 -2.64 4.05
N ILE A 145 1.04 -1.65 4.12
CA ILE A 145 -0.26 -1.76 4.79
C ILE A 145 -1.34 -2.12 3.77
N LEU A 146 -2.19 -3.07 4.13
CA LEU A 146 -3.41 -3.40 3.44
C LEU A 146 -4.62 -3.07 4.33
N PHE A 147 -5.39 -2.06 3.97
CA PHE A 147 -6.66 -1.78 4.62
C PHE A 147 -7.76 -2.69 4.09
N CYS A 148 -8.41 -3.44 4.99
CA CYS A 148 -9.38 -4.48 4.67
C CYS A 148 -10.76 -4.13 5.25
N PRO A 149 -11.82 -4.05 4.43
CA PRO A 149 -13.18 -3.82 4.92
C PRO A 149 -13.73 -5.02 5.70
N ASP A 150 -13.25 -6.22 5.42
CA ASP A 150 -13.68 -7.47 6.04
C ASP A 150 -12.58 -8.55 5.98
N GLY A 151 -12.86 -9.70 6.56
CA GLY A 151 -11.93 -10.83 6.59
C GLY A 151 -11.69 -11.46 5.22
N ALA A 152 -12.64 -11.40 4.29
CA ALA A 152 -12.45 -11.89 2.93
C ALA A 152 -11.38 -11.07 2.20
N ALA A 153 -11.39 -9.76 2.38
CA ALA A 153 -10.38 -8.85 1.84
C ALA A 153 -8.97 -9.11 2.39
N VAL A 154 -8.86 -9.53 3.66
CA VAL A 154 -7.58 -9.98 4.25
C VAL A 154 -7.07 -11.22 3.51
N VAL A 155 -7.94 -12.23 3.36
CA VAL A 155 -7.61 -13.49 2.68
C VAL A 155 -7.19 -13.24 1.24
N ASP A 156 -7.95 -12.45 0.48
CA ASP A 156 -7.65 -12.11 -0.92
C ASP A 156 -6.32 -11.39 -1.06
N GLY A 157 -6.05 -10.41 -0.17
CA GLY A 157 -4.81 -9.66 -0.18
C GLY A 157 -3.59 -10.53 0.10
N PHE A 158 -3.68 -11.38 1.12
CA PHE A 158 -2.62 -12.31 1.47
C PHE A 158 -2.43 -13.40 0.41
N ALA A 159 -3.53 -13.94 -0.16
CA ALA A 159 -3.44 -14.93 -1.23
C ALA A 159 -2.67 -14.38 -2.44
N ARG A 160 -2.96 -13.15 -2.87
CA ARG A 160 -2.21 -12.50 -3.98
C ARG A 160 -0.72 -12.35 -3.67
N CYS A 161 -0.38 -11.88 -2.47
CA CYS A 161 1.01 -11.71 -2.06
C CYS A 161 1.75 -13.05 -2.04
N LEU A 162 1.17 -14.05 -1.39
CA LEU A 162 1.75 -15.37 -1.21
C LEU A 162 1.83 -16.15 -2.53
N ALA A 163 0.83 -16.03 -3.41
CA ALA A 163 0.87 -16.65 -4.73
C ALA A 163 2.06 -16.17 -5.56
N VAL A 164 2.34 -14.86 -5.52
CA VAL A 164 3.51 -14.29 -6.21
C VAL A 164 4.81 -14.86 -5.64
N ALA A 165 4.95 -14.87 -4.32
CA ALA A 165 6.18 -15.36 -3.67
C ALA A 165 6.39 -16.87 -3.90
N LEU A 166 5.38 -17.70 -3.62
CA LEU A 166 5.50 -19.14 -3.73
C LEU A 166 5.68 -19.62 -5.18
N ASN A 167 5.02 -18.99 -6.15
CA ASN A 167 5.23 -19.27 -7.57
C ASN A 167 6.63 -18.86 -8.06
N ALA A 168 7.24 -17.87 -7.40
CA ALA A 168 8.64 -17.49 -7.63
C ALA A 168 9.64 -18.38 -6.88
N ALA A 169 9.18 -19.42 -6.18
CA ALA A 169 9.96 -20.27 -5.29
C ALA A 169 10.64 -19.52 -4.12
N ASP A 170 10.07 -18.40 -3.71
CA ASP A 170 10.44 -17.67 -2.50
C ASP A 170 9.80 -18.31 -1.26
N ALA A 171 10.22 -17.89 -0.07
CA ALA A 171 9.65 -18.37 1.19
C ALA A 171 8.46 -17.50 1.63
N ALA A 172 7.64 -18.04 2.55
CA ALA A 172 6.50 -17.32 3.09
C ALA A 172 6.35 -17.55 4.61
N ILE A 173 6.00 -16.47 5.32
CA ILE A 173 5.61 -16.50 6.73
C ILE A 173 4.23 -15.83 6.83
N VAL A 174 3.30 -16.49 7.50
CA VAL A 174 1.93 -15.99 7.61
C VAL A 174 1.48 -16.00 9.06
N LEU A 175 1.02 -14.85 9.55
CA LEU A 175 0.52 -14.66 10.91
C LEU A 175 -0.96 -14.30 10.84
N VAL A 176 -1.84 -15.29 10.90
CA VAL A 176 -3.30 -15.15 10.68
C VAL A 176 -4.09 -15.92 11.73
N THR A 177 -5.35 -15.53 11.93
CA THR A 177 -6.29 -16.32 12.74
C THR A 177 -6.59 -17.66 12.09
N GLU A 178 -7.06 -18.62 12.88
CA GLU A 178 -7.41 -19.97 12.39
C GLU A 178 -8.47 -19.94 11.29
N SER A 179 -9.46 -19.02 11.41
CA SER A 179 -10.48 -18.89 10.39
C SER A 179 -9.92 -18.38 9.05
N HIS A 180 -9.06 -17.37 9.08
CA HIS A 180 -8.42 -16.87 7.86
C HIS A 180 -7.40 -17.86 7.30
N ARG A 181 -6.69 -18.60 8.14
CA ARG A 181 -5.76 -19.66 7.72
C ARG A 181 -6.46 -20.69 6.82
N THR A 182 -7.62 -21.21 7.28
CA THR A 182 -8.36 -22.21 6.53
C THR A 182 -8.78 -21.69 5.14
N HIS A 183 -9.35 -20.49 5.08
CA HIS A 183 -9.78 -19.88 3.82
C HIS A 183 -8.59 -19.52 2.91
N LEU A 184 -7.50 -19.02 3.48
CA LEU A 184 -6.29 -18.66 2.75
C LEU A 184 -5.66 -19.87 2.04
N VAL A 185 -5.54 -21.00 2.76
CA VAL A 185 -5.01 -22.23 2.18
C VAL A 185 -5.94 -22.78 1.08
N GLN A 186 -7.25 -22.70 1.26
CA GLN A 186 -8.21 -23.09 0.23
C GLN A 186 -8.10 -22.21 -1.02
N GLU A 187 -8.00 -20.90 -0.83
CA GLU A 187 -7.87 -19.92 -1.92
C GLU A 187 -6.57 -20.13 -2.72
N LEU A 188 -5.43 -20.33 -2.04
CA LEU A 188 -4.15 -20.61 -2.69
C LEU A 188 -4.18 -21.91 -3.50
N ARG A 189 -4.83 -22.97 -2.96
CA ARG A 189 -5.05 -24.23 -3.70
C ARG A 189 -5.93 -24.00 -4.95
N ALA A 190 -6.99 -23.21 -4.83
CA ALA A 190 -7.89 -22.90 -5.95
C ALA A 190 -7.16 -22.12 -7.05
N GLN A 191 -6.19 -21.29 -6.70
CA GLN A 191 -5.30 -20.59 -7.63
C GLN A 191 -4.17 -21.46 -8.21
N GLY A 192 -4.08 -22.73 -7.83
CA GLY A 192 -3.08 -23.67 -8.32
C GLY A 192 -1.70 -23.51 -7.67
N VAL A 193 -1.60 -22.82 -6.54
CA VAL A 193 -0.35 -22.66 -5.78
C VAL A 193 -0.06 -23.94 -4.98
N ASP A 194 1.17 -24.46 -5.06
CA ASP A 194 1.64 -25.63 -4.28
C ASP A 194 1.92 -25.25 -2.81
N ILE A 195 0.86 -24.80 -2.12
CA ILE A 195 0.96 -24.40 -0.72
C ILE A 195 1.30 -25.57 0.20
N ASP A 196 0.75 -26.74 -0.07
CA ASP A 196 0.97 -27.94 0.75
C ASP A 196 2.43 -28.39 0.66
N GLY A 197 2.97 -28.48 -0.55
CA GLY A 197 4.37 -28.78 -0.74
C GLY A 197 5.31 -27.71 -0.16
N ALA A 198 4.92 -26.44 -0.20
CA ALA A 198 5.69 -25.37 0.43
C ALA A 198 5.72 -25.51 1.97
N ILE A 199 4.59 -25.89 2.59
CA ILE A 199 4.51 -26.16 4.04
C ILE A 199 5.35 -27.37 4.39
N GLU A 200 5.21 -28.49 3.66
CA GLU A 200 5.98 -29.73 3.90
C GLU A 200 7.49 -29.51 3.81
N ARG A 201 7.93 -28.68 2.88
CA ARG A 201 9.35 -28.33 2.72
C ARG A 201 9.84 -27.31 3.75
N GLY A 202 8.95 -26.73 4.56
CA GLY A 202 9.26 -25.67 5.51
C GLY A 202 9.54 -24.30 4.85
N ALA A 203 9.21 -24.14 3.57
CA ALA A 203 9.33 -22.87 2.87
C ALA A 203 8.13 -21.94 3.12
N CYS A 204 7.01 -22.48 3.62
CA CYS A 204 5.86 -21.68 4.07
C CYS A 204 5.51 -22.09 5.50
N LEU A 205 5.45 -21.09 6.41
CA LEU A 205 5.11 -21.30 7.82
C LEU A 205 3.88 -20.47 8.19
N LEU A 206 2.94 -21.11 8.89
CA LEU A 206 1.67 -20.50 9.30
C LEU A 206 1.63 -20.39 10.83
N PHE A 207 1.53 -19.17 11.34
CA PHE A 207 1.43 -18.86 12.77
C PHE A 207 0.04 -18.33 13.12
N ASP A 208 -0.34 -18.49 14.39
CA ASP A 208 -1.59 -17.95 14.91
C ASP A 208 -1.43 -16.46 15.27
N ALA A 209 -2.27 -15.60 14.72
CA ALA A 209 -2.27 -14.17 14.99
C ALA A 209 -2.72 -13.81 16.42
N ASP A 210 -3.42 -14.70 17.12
CA ASP A 210 -3.86 -14.47 18.49
C ASP A 210 -2.74 -14.71 19.51
N VAL A 211 -1.69 -15.43 19.11
CA VAL A 211 -0.49 -15.68 19.92
C VAL A 211 0.59 -14.64 19.56
N ALA A 212 1.12 -13.93 20.57
CA ALA A 212 2.24 -13.01 20.34
C ALA A 212 3.47 -13.83 19.89
N PRO A 213 4.04 -13.55 18.72
CA PRO A 213 5.27 -14.22 18.33
C PRO A 213 6.42 -13.78 19.25
N ASP A 214 7.19 -14.73 19.73
CA ASP A 214 8.49 -14.44 20.32
C ASP A 214 9.40 -13.91 19.21
N PRO A 215 9.95 -12.70 19.33
CA PRO A 215 10.80 -12.11 18.29
C PRO A 215 11.93 -13.03 17.84
N VAL A 216 12.62 -13.69 18.78
CA VAL A 216 13.73 -14.61 18.46
C VAL A 216 13.24 -15.76 17.59
N ARG A 217 12.12 -16.38 17.96
CA ARG A 217 11.51 -17.46 17.18
C ARG A 217 11.02 -17.01 15.81
N LEU A 218 10.56 -15.76 15.71
CA LEU A 218 10.15 -15.21 14.42
C LEU A 218 11.35 -15.07 13.47
N PHE A 219 12.48 -14.53 13.96
CA PHE A 219 13.71 -14.44 13.17
C PHE A 219 14.23 -15.82 12.75
N GLU A 220 14.26 -16.78 13.68
CA GLU A 220 14.65 -18.18 13.38
C GLU A 220 13.73 -18.82 12.31
N ALA A 221 12.43 -18.54 12.37
CA ALA A 221 11.45 -19.03 11.39
C ALA A 221 11.69 -18.44 10.00
N ILE A 222 11.98 -17.15 9.91
CA ILE A 222 12.31 -16.45 8.66
C ILE A 222 13.56 -17.06 8.03
N ASP A 223 14.63 -17.23 8.81
CA ASP A 223 15.87 -17.82 8.32
C ASP A 223 15.70 -19.29 7.92
N GLY A 224 14.91 -20.04 8.69
CA GLY A 224 14.57 -21.44 8.38
C GLY A 224 13.80 -21.58 7.07
N ALA A 225 12.77 -20.76 6.87
CA ALA A 225 11.95 -20.77 5.65
C ALA A 225 12.78 -20.35 4.41
N ARG A 226 13.63 -19.33 4.56
CA ARG A 226 14.58 -18.92 3.52
C ARG A 226 15.54 -20.05 3.15
N ALA A 227 16.12 -20.72 4.16
CA ALA A 227 17.01 -21.85 3.92
C ALA A 227 16.31 -23.04 3.23
N ALA A 228 15.02 -23.27 3.53
CA ALA A 228 14.21 -24.28 2.86
C ALA A 228 13.99 -23.94 1.37
N ALA A 229 13.66 -22.70 1.05
CA ALA A 229 13.52 -22.24 -0.33
C ALA A 229 14.86 -22.32 -1.11
N ALA A 230 15.97 -21.99 -0.46
CA ALA A 230 17.30 -22.14 -1.04
C ALA A 230 17.63 -23.61 -1.37
N LYS A 231 17.29 -24.54 -0.47
CA LYS A 231 17.46 -25.99 -0.72
C LYS A 231 16.59 -26.51 -1.87
N ALA A 232 15.44 -25.85 -2.12
CA ALA A 232 14.58 -26.16 -3.24
C ALA A 232 15.09 -25.59 -4.59
N GLY A 233 16.24 -24.91 -4.61
CA GLY A 233 16.92 -24.46 -5.82
C GLY A 233 16.86 -22.96 -6.09
N LYS A 234 16.25 -22.16 -5.22
CA LYS A 234 16.25 -20.70 -5.37
C LYS A 234 17.57 -20.10 -4.92
N ALA A 235 18.32 -19.47 -5.84
CA ALA A 235 19.66 -18.94 -5.54
C ALA A 235 19.65 -17.82 -4.47
N HIS A 236 18.67 -16.92 -4.56
CA HIS A 236 18.48 -15.79 -3.63
C HIS A 236 17.00 -15.70 -3.23
N PRO A 237 16.53 -16.53 -2.28
CA PRO A 237 15.13 -16.51 -1.89
C PRO A 237 14.82 -15.30 -1.03
N ARG A 238 13.75 -14.60 -1.38
CA ARG A 238 13.12 -13.59 -0.52
C ARG A 238 12.11 -14.27 0.42
N VAL A 239 11.61 -13.53 1.39
CA VAL A 239 10.57 -14.00 2.30
C VAL A 239 9.37 -13.05 2.21
N ALA A 240 8.19 -13.57 1.86
CA ALA A 240 6.95 -12.83 1.99
C ALA A 240 6.38 -13.02 3.41
N PHE A 241 6.28 -11.96 4.18
CA PHE A 241 5.66 -11.96 5.50
C PHE A 241 4.28 -11.30 5.42
N CYS A 242 3.22 -12.04 5.73
CA CYS A 242 1.85 -11.52 5.78
C CYS A 242 1.30 -11.62 7.21
N GLY A 243 0.85 -10.51 7.80
CA GLY A 243 0.37 -10.48 9.18
C GLY A 243 -0.86 -9.61 9.40
N GLU A 244 -1.86 -10.10 10.17
CA GLU A 244 -3.03 -9.33 10.58
C GLU A 244 -3.00 -8.91 12.06
N ARG A 245 -1.99 -9.35 12.83
CA ARG A 245 -1.95 -9.11 14.28
C ARG A 245 -1.87 -7.63 14.63
N ALA A 246 -1.05 -6.85 13.97
CA ALA A 246 -0.92 -5.42 14.25
C ALA A 246 -2.24 -4.68 14.03
N GLY A 247 -2.94 -4.96 12.92
CA GLY A 247 -4.27 -4.41 12.65
C GLY A 247 -5.34 -4.84 13.66
N ARG A 248 -5.27 -6.08 14.16
CA ARG A 248 -6.19 -6.57 15.21
C ARG A 248 -5.93 -5.89 16.56
N LEU A 249 -4.67 -5.72 16.95
CA LEU A 249 -4.29 -4.94 18.13
C LEU A 249 -4.81 -3.49 18.03
N TRP A 250 -4.63 -2.90 16.87
CA TRP A 250 -5.15 -1.57 16.56
C TRP A 250 -6.67 -1.49 16.72
N ALA A 251 -7.42 -2.41 16.10
CA ALA A 251 -8.88 -2.45 16.19
C ALA A 251 -9.39 -2.69 17.63
N ALA A 252 -8.59 -3.35 18.47
CA ALA A 252 -8.88 -3.55 19.90
C ALA A 252 -8.47 -2.35 20.78
N GLY A 253 -8.00 -1.23 20.21
CA GLY A 253 -7.54 -0.05 20.94
C GLY A 253 -6.15 -0.22 21.60
N ARG A 254 -5.44 -1.30 21.32
CA ARG A 254 -4.09 -1.59 21.82
C ARG A 254 -3.02 -0.98 20.92
N THR A 255 -3.12 0.32 20.68
CA THR A 255 -2.37 1.07 19.69
C THR A 255 -0.86 1.02 19.90
N ALA A 256 -0.42 1.16 21.18
CA ALA A 256 1.00 1.11 21.51
C ALA A 256 1.64 -0.25 21.15
N GLU A 257 0.92 -1.34 21.35
CA GLU A 257 1.41 -2.68 21.01
C GLU A 257 1.40 -2.93 19.49
N ALA A 258 0.43 -2.36 18.78
CA ALA A 258 0.42 -2.39 17.32
C ALA A 258 1.66 -1.68 16.76
N VAL A 259 1.97 -0.47 17.24
CA VAL A 259 3.16 0.30 16.85
C VAL A 259 4.46 -0.46 17.15
N GLN A 260 4.57 -1.07 18.34
CA GLN A 260 5.75 -1.88 18.69
C GLN A 260 5.96 -3.06 17.74
N LEU A 261 4.87 -3.72 17.33
CA LEU A 261 4.95 -4.83 16.37
C LEU A 261 5.39 -4.36 14.99
N GLU A 262 4.90 -3.20 14.53
CA GLU A 262 5.34 -2.60 13.25
C GLU A 262 6.82 -2.18 13.29
N GLN A 263 7.29 -1.64 14.41
CA GLN A 263 8.71 -1.33 14.59
C GLN A 263 9.57 -2.59 14.52
N LEU A 264 9.14 -3.69 15.15
CA LEU A 264 9.82 -4.98 15.04
C LEU A 264 9.84 -5.49 13.59
N CYS A 265 8.75 -5.34 12.86
CA CYS A 265 8.71 -5.63 11.43
C CYS A 265 9.69 -4.72 10.66
N GLY A 266 9.84 -3.47 11.08
CA GLY A 266 10.81 -2.51 10.57
C GLY A 266 12.28 -2.96 10.69
N GLU A 267 12.61 -3.80 11.66
CA GLU A 267 13.95 -4.33 11.90
C GLU A 267 14.31 -5.58 11.08
N LEU A 268 13.33 -6.17 10.38
CA LEU A 268 13.59 -7.33 9.53
C LEU A 268 14.51 -6.97 8.35
N SER A 269 15.22 -7.97 7.84
CA SER A 269 16.20 -7.80 6.76
C SER A 269 15.60 -7.35 5.42
N ASP A 270 16.40 -6.74 4.56
CA ASP A 270 15.98 -6.15 3.28
C ASP A 270 15.42 -7.16 2.27
N ASP A 271 15.59 -8.44 2.48
CA ASP A 271 15.04 -9.52 1.67
C ASP A 271 13.70 -10.07 2.19
N VAL A 272 13.10 -9.42 3.21
CA VAL A 272 11.75 -9.73 3.71
C VAL A 272 10.77 -8.67 3.22
N ASP A 273 9.81 -9.07 2.40
CA ASP A 273 8.68 -8.25 1.98
C ASP A 273 7.51 -8.45 2.95
N ILE A 274 6.99 -7.37 3.52
CA ILE A 274 6.00 -7.42 4.60
C ILE A 274 4.68 -6.82 4.14
N LEU A 275 3.58 -7.50 4.43
CA LEU A 275 2.22 -7.04 4.21
C LEU A 275 1.42 -7.13 5.52
N CYS A 276 1.11 -5.99 6.11
CA CYS A 276 0.32 -5.89 7.33
C CYS A 276 -1.13 -5.54 7.02
N ALA A 277 -2.10 -6.38 7.44
CA ALA A 277 -3.52 -6.14 7.22
C ALA A 277 -4.16 -5.39 8.40
N TYR A 278 -4.92 -4.34 8.08
CA TYR A 278 -5.65 -3.50 9.05
C TYR A 278 -7.14 -3.44 8.71
N PRO A 279 -8.04 -3.65 9.67
CA PRO A 279 -9.46 -3.55 9.44
C PRO A 279 -9.94 -2.10 9.28
N VAL A 280 -11.01 -1.90 8.52
CA VAL A 280 -11.71 -0.62 8.33
C VAL A 280 -13.12 -0.76 8.92
N PRO A 281 -13.66 0.25 9.62
CA PRO A 281 -13.08 1.56 9.95
C PRO A 281 -12.05 1.48 11.08
N TYR A 282 -11.00 2.28 10.99
CA TYR A 282 -10.00 2.42 12.05
C TYR A 282 -10.38 3.55 13.02
N SER A 283 -9.73 3.58 14.19
CA SER A 283 -9.96 4.61 15.19
C SER A 283 -9.55 6.01 14.69
N ASN A 284 -10.21 7.05 15.21
CA ASN A 284 -9.91 8.46 14.90
C ASN A 284 -8.59 8.97 15.53
N ASP A 285 -7.65 8.11 15.87
CA ASP A 285 -6.34 8.51 16.40
C ASP A 285 -5.37 8.78 15.24
N ASP A 286 -5.43 10.00 14.72
CA ASP A 286 -4.62 10.47 13.60
C ASP A 286 -3.12 10.38 13.85
N GLN A 287 -2.68 10.60 15.11
CA GLN A 287 -1.26 10.59 15.44
C GLN A 287 -0.68 9.17 15.44
N ALA A 288 -1.42 8.22 15.95
CA ALA A 288 -1.01 6.83 15.97
C ALA A 288 -1.06 6.22 14.56
N LEU A 289 -2.05 6.59 13.75
CA LEU A 289 -2.12 6.20 12.34
C LEU A 289 -0.92 6.75 11.54
N ALA A 290 -0.57 8.01 11.76
CA ALA A 290 0.61 8.62 11.16
C ALA A 290 1.91 7.89 11.55
N SER A 291 2.03 7.45 12.82
CA SER A 291 3.19 6.69 13.30
C SER A 291 3.29 5.33 12.62
N ILE A 292 2.17 4.60 12.48
CA ILE A 292 2.15 3.32 11.76
C ILE A 292 2.53 3.53 10.29
N CYS A 293 1.94 4.53 9.63
CA CYS A 293 2.24 4.81 8.22
C CYS A 293 3.71 5.22 7.98
N ALA A 294 4.36 5.83 8.97
CA ALA A 294 5.77 6.21 8.86
C ALA A 294 6.73 5.00 8.78
N GLU A 295 6.33 3.87 9.34
CA GLU A 295 7.11 2.61 9.31
C GLU A 295 6.93 1.83 7.99
N HIS A 296 5.99 2.24 7.11
CA HIS A 296 5.64 1.48 5.91
C HIS A 296 6.10 2.17 4.63
N THR A 297 6.52 1.36 3.66
CA THR A 297 6.96 1.82 2.33
C THR A 297 5.78 2.03 1.38
N ALA A 298 4.63 1.41 1.66
CA ALA A 298 3.44 1.51 0.83
C ALA A 298 2.15 1.25 1.62
N VAL A 299 1.05 1.81 1.14
CA VAL A 299 -0.28 1.64 1.71
C VAL A 299 -1.26 1.29 0.60
N SER A 300 -1.98 0.18 0.76
CA SER A 300 -3.00 -0.26 -0.17
C SER A 300 -4.35 -0.49 0.55
N ALA A 301 -5.45 -0.39 -0.20
CA ALA A 301 -6.76 -0.77 0.28
C ALA A 301 -7.26 -1.96 -0.54
N ALA A 302 -7.81 -2.97 0.13
CA ALA A 302 -8.52 -4.04 -0.55
C ALA A 302 -9.81 -3.45 -1.15
N GLY A 303 -9.77 -3.12 -2.43
CA GLY A 303 -10.89 -2.55 -3.17
C GLY A 303 -11.60 -3.61 -4.00
N ARG A 304 -12.92 -3.50 -4.10
CA ARG A 304 -13.76 -4.33 -4.96
C ARG A 304 -13.19 -4.36 -6.36
N GLN A 305 -12.98 -5.56 -6.90
CA GLN A 305 -12.99 -5.72 -8.36
C GLN A 305 -14.38 -5.38 -8.88
N PRO A 306 -14.49 -4.75 -10.06
CA PRO A 306 -15.78 -4.47 -10.69
C PRO A 306 -16.57 -5.72 -11.03
#